data_f3bc59a25e43970f55db0f3c89b0fa26
#
_entry.id   f3bc59a25e43970f55db0f3c89b0fa26
#
_cell.length_a   1.000
_cell.length_b   1.000
_cell.length_c   1.000
_cell.angle_alpha   90.00
_cell.angle_beta   90.00
_cell.angle_gamma   90.00
#
_symmetry.space_group_name_H-M   'P 1'
#
loop_
_entity.id
_entity.type
_entity.pdbx_description
1 polymer ?
#
loop_
_entity_poly.entity_id
_entity_poly.type
_entity_poly.pdbx_seq_one_letter_code
_entity_poly.pdbx_strand_id
1 'polypeptide(L)'
;MDDGASLSGQMDTIDFYINNETELGLFYFEIMDYPDVLNSLNILTTERTDGWALEIADQGDGTIAITGISVGTSLSAGDGPVCRAVIYPVTDEEVTVNLSYTTGTSIQDVGYVDLNWTAEGATYDVGIETQYLNLYGGYGESGSQTNGSVFVNNTQPVYAIQFDILAEPPFINGAELNFSEILDLDGWSYSGTDLGIGYRITAYDNTQSNPIAPGIGHFADITYDILSGIPDGTIIDITVSEPVLADVNNLPMHTEGSPHSFYVGQPPVGCTIENVSGQLEPGGAGTF
;
A
#
# COMPACT_ATOMS: atom_id res chain seq x y z
N MET A 1 19.88 15.51 -8.66
CA MET A 1 19.22 14.36 -8.02
C MET A 1 19.42 13.13 -8.87
N ASP A 2 19.32 11.96 -8.27
CA ASP A 2 19.50 10.70 -8.99
C ASP A 2 18.17 10.19 -9.56
N ASP A 3 18.27 9.44 -10.68
CA ASP A 3 17.17 8.61 -11.14
C ASP A 3 16.91 7.50 -10.13
N GLY A 4 15.66 7.07 -10.00
CA GLY A 4 15.26 6.05 -9.05
C GLY A 4 14.12 5.18 -9.54
N ALA A 5 13.83 4.15 -8.77
CA ALA A 5 12.67 3.28 -9.00
C ALA A 5 12.22 2.60 -7.72
N SER A 6 10.91 2.51 -7.52
CA SER A 6 10.32 1.69 -6.46
C SER A 6 8.94 1.16 -6.86
N LEU A 7 8.31 0.42 -5.97
CA LEU A 7 6.92 0.01 -6.14
C LEU A 7 5.98 0.97 -5.44
N SER A 8 4.79 1.14 -6.01
CA SER A 8 3.69 1.85 -5.35
C SER A 8 3.42 1.24 -3.98
N GLY A 9 3.31 2.09 -2.96
CA GLY A 9 3.14 1.63 -1.58
C GLY A 9 4.42 1.21 -0.86
N GLN A 10 5.60 1.42 -1.44
CA GLN A 10 6.88 1.19 -0.77
C GLN A 10 7.62 2.48 -0.50
N MET A 11 8.21 2.60 0.68
CA MET A 11 9.12 3.70 0.99
C MET A 11 10.44 3.53 0.26
N ASP A 12 10.94 4.62 -0.29
CA ASP A 12 12.25 4.71 -0.92
C ASP A 12 12.91 6.06 -0.64
N THR A 13 14.10 6.28 -1.16
CA THR A 13 14.86 7.50 -0.94
C THR A 13 15.42 8.07 -2.23
N ILE A 14 15.40 9.41 -2.33
CA ILE A 14 16.02 10.16 -3.43
C ILE A 14 17.14 11.03 -2.84
N ASP A 15 18.35 10.91 -3.39
CA ASP A 15 19.48 11.75 -3.03
C ASP A 15 19.52 13.03 -3.87
N PHE A 16 19.72 14.17 -3.20
CA PHE A 16 19.85 15.48 -3.82
C PHE A 16 21.30 15.97 -3.70
N TYR A 17 21.88 16.37 -4.81
CA TYR A 17 23.29 16.71 -4.92
C TYR A 17 23.49 18.20 -5.16
N ILE A 18 24.55 18.76 -4.60
CA ILE A 18 25.07 20.08 -4.94
C ILE A 18 26.57 19.95 -5.29
N ASN A 19 26.92 20.53 -6.42
CA ASN A 19 28.29 20.84 -6.76
C ASN A 19 28.50 22.35 -6.61
N ASN A 20 29.27 22.77 -5.59
CA ASN A 20 29.49 24.17 -5.25
C ASN A 20 30.98 24.53 -5.16
N GLU A 21 31.33 25.69 -5.69
CA GLU A 21 32.67 26.23 -5.63
C GLU A 21 32.90 27.14 -4.41
N THR A 22 31.82 27.64 -3.81
CA THR A 22 31.82 28.53 -2.64
C THR A 22 31.08 27.90 -1.49
N GLU A 23 31.41 28.29 -0.25
CA GLU A 23 30.68 27.81 0.94
C GLU A 23 29.22 28.26 0.92
N LEU A 24 28.30 27.34 1.27
CA LEU A 24 26.87 27.61 1.32
C LEU A 24 26.37 27.72 2.76
N GLY A 25 25.38 28.61 2.97
CA GLY A 25 24.69 28.82 4.21
C GLY A 25 23.25 28.31 4.17
N LEU A 26 22.64 28.25 2.96
CA LEU A 26 21.26 27.85 2.76
C LEU A 26 21.08 27.24 1.37
N PHE A 27 20.22 26.23 1.29
CA PHE A 27 19.57 25.83 0.03
C PHE A 27 18.07 25.66 0.26
N TYR A 28 17.31 26.02 -0.75
CA TYR A 28 15.89 25.78 -0.87
C TYR A 28 15.63 25.13 -2.23
N PHE A 29 15.20 23.89 -2.25
CA PHE A 29 14.80 23.19 -3.46
C PHE A 29 13.28 23.17 -3.52
N GLU A 30 12.76 23.59 -4.64
CA GLU A 30 11.37 23.41 -5.01
C GLU A 30 11.33 22.50 -6.22
N ILE A 31 10.83 21.28 -6.02
CA ILE A 31 10.86 20.20 -6.98
C ILE A 31 9.43 19.89 -7.40
N MET A 32 9.16 19.89 -8.70
CA MET A 32 7.91 19.41 -9.26
C MET A 32 8.08 17.93 -9.63
N ASP A 33 7.16 17.08 -9.17
CA ASP A 33 6.96 15.73 -9.63
C ASP A 33 5.75 15.66 -10.57
N TYR A 34 5.96 15.09 -11.74
CA TYR A 34 4.89 14.96 -12.72
C TYR A 34 4.91 13.58 -13.40
N PRO A 35 3.82 12.79 -13.28
CA PRO A 35 2.60 13.07 -12.52
C PRO A 35 2.84 13.13 -11.00
N ASP A 36 1.96 13.82 -10.27
CA ASP A 36 1.95 13.97 -8.81
C ASP A 36 1.56 12.65 -8.15
N VAL A 37 2.55 11.83 -7.82
CA VAL A 37 2.38 10.53 -7.18
C VAL A 37 3.39 10.28 -6.03
N LEU A 38 4.36 11.18 -5.84
CA LEU A 38 5.39 11.03 -4.82
C LEU A 38 5.02 11.82 -3.55
N ASN A 39 4.63 11.13 -2.50
CA ASN A 39 4.46 11.74 -1.19
C ASN A 39 5.80 11.81 -0.46
N SER A 40 6.16 12.98 0.06
CA SER A 40 7.35 13.14 0.88
C SER A 40 7.06 12.88 2.36
N LEU A 41 7.82 12.01 3.01
CA LEU A 41 7.60 11.61 4.40
C LEU A 41 8.60 12.22 5.37
N ASN A 42 9.87 12.30 4.99
CA ASN A 42 10.95 12.71 5.86
C ASN A 42 12.17 13.15 5.04
N ILE A 43 13.13 13.81 5.71
CA ILE A 43 14.41 14.16 5.11
C ILE A 43 15.56 13.82 6.05
N LEU A 44 16.63 13.30 5.47
CA LEU A 44 17.82 12.87 6.20
C LEU A 44 19.02 13.73 5.79
N THR A 45 19.89 14.03 6.75
CA THR A 45 21.19 14.65 6.50
C THR A 45 22.14 13.65 5.83
N THR A 46 23.17 14.21 5.17
CA THR A 46 24.30 13.44 4.65
C THR A 46 25.58 13.85 5.41
N GLU A 47 26.72 13.27 5.08
CA GLU A 47 28.00 13.68 5.67
C GLU A 47 28.31 15.15 5.40
N ARG A 48 27.85 15.69 4.26
CA ARG A 48 28.09 17.10 3.89
C ARG A 48 27.22 18.08 4.67
N THR A 49 26.07 17.65 5.15
CA THR A 49 25.09 18.45 5.90
C THR A 49 24.94 18.00 7.35
N ASP A 50 25.93 17.31 7.87
CA ASP A 50 25.94 16.95 9.29
C ASP A 50 25.84 18.21 10.16
N GLY A 51 24.86 18.24 11.06
CA GLY A 51 24.55 19.40 11.90
C GLY A 51 23.72 20.50 11.23
N TRP A 52 23.24 20.31 10.00
CA TRP A 52 22.28 21.22 9.36
C TRP A 52 20.86 20.96 9.85
N ALA A 53 20.04 22.01 9.85
CA ALA A 53 18.59 21.85 9.97
C ALA A 53 17.99 21.62 8.58
N LEU A 54 17.37 20.46 8.39
CA LEU A 54 16.68 20.09 7.15
C LEU A 54 15.18 19.97 7.40
N GLU A 55 14.39 20.44 6.45
CA GLU A 55 12.94 20.33 6.44
C GLU A 55 12.46 19.94 5.05
N ILE A 56 11.46 19.10 4.97
CA ILE A 56 10.75 18.72 3.74
C ILE A 56 9.26 18.95 3.91
N ALA A 57 8.60 19.46 2.89
CA ALA A 57 7.16 19.68 2.87
C ALA A 57 6.59 19.34 1.50
N ASP A 58 5.58 18.52 1.49
CA ASP A 58 4.72 18.30 0.33
C ASP A 58 3.70 19.44 0.28
N GLN A 59 3.61 20.13 -0.87
CA GLN A 59 2.70 21.26 -1.05
C GLN A 59 1.31 20.83 -1.54
N GLY A 60 1.14 19.56 -1.90
CA GLY A 60 -0.14 18.99 -2.36
C GLY A 60 -0.57 19.44 -3.77
N ASP A 61 0.36 19.94 -4.57
CA ASP A 61 0.14 20.36 -5.96
C ASP A 61 1.19 19.73 -6.92
N GLY A 62 1.79 18.61 -6.52
CA GLY A 62 2.92 17.99 -7.22
C GLY A 62 4.23 18.74 -6.99
N THR A 63 4.31 19.54 -5.91
CA THR A 63 5.53 20.26 -5.55
C THR A 63 6.04 19.81 -4.18
N ILE A 64 7.30 19.39 -4.12
CA ILE A 64 8.02 19.04 -2.90
C ILE A 64 9.02 20.16 -2.59
N ALA A 65 8.91 20.77 -1.42
CA ALA A 65 9.83 21.80 -0.95
C ALA A 65 10.83 21.21 0.05
N ILE A 66 12.13 21.43 -0.17
CA ILE A 66 13.21 21.00 0.72
C ILE A 66 14.01 22.22 1.13
N THR A 67 14.14 22.44 2.44
CA THR A 67 14.94 23.52 3.00
C THR A 67 16.13 22.95 3.79
N GLY A 68 17.32 23.46 3.53
CA GLY A 68 18.50 23.17 4.33
C GLY A 68 19.17 24.47 4.80
N ILE A 69 19.36 24.61 6.11
CA ILE A 69 19.95 25.78 6.74
C ILE A 69 21.13 25.34 7.59
N SER A 70 22.26 26.03 7.43
CA SER A 70 23.44 25.78 8.26
C SER A 70 23.20 26.20 9.71
N VAL A 71 23.50 25.32 10.65
CA VAL A 71 23.43 25.60 12.09
C VAL A 71 24.86 25.55 12.67
N GLY A 72 25.61 26.63 12.42
CA GLY A 72 26.97 26.76 12.93
C GLY A 72 28.10 26.22 12.05
N THR A 73 27.78 25.38 11.04
CA THR A 73 28.77 24.83 10.10
C THR A 73 28.25 25.00 8.68
N SER A 74 28.99 25.76 7.86
CA SER A 74 28.66 25.94 6.43
C SER A 74 28.92 24.66 5.63
N LEU A 75 28.26 24.53 4.48
CA LEU A 75 28.56 23.48 3.50
C LEU A 75 29.84 23.93 2.71
N SER A 76 30.91 23.21 2.92
CA SER A 76 32.17 23.48 2.21
C SER A 76 32.00 23.26 0.70
N ALA A 77 32.85 23.95 -0.08
CA ALA A 77 32.97 23.73 -1.52
C ALA A 77 33.22 22.24 -1.81
N GLY A 78 32.57 21.72 -2.83
CA GLY A 78 32.68 20.31 -3.21
C GLY A 78 31.48 19.79 -3.95
N ASP A 79 31.51 18.49 -4.25
CA ASP A 79 30.45 17.74 -4.93
C ASP A 79 29.95 16.63 -4.02
N GLY A 80 28.65 16.33 -4.11
CA GLY A 80 28.04 15.20 -3.41
C GLY A 80 26.65 15.47 -2.86
N PRO A 81 26.01 14.44 -2.28
CA PRO A 81 24.67 14.55 -1.76
C PRO A 81 24.60 15.49 -0.55
N VAL A 82 23.59 16.35 -0.52
CA VAL A 82 23.34 17.29 0.57
C VAL A 82 22.11 16.92 1.40
N CYS A 83 21.20 16.15 0.85
CA CYS A 83 20.09 15.58 1.61
C CYS A 83 19.55 14.35 0.90
N ARG A 84 18.82 13.54 1.66
CA ARG A 84 18.11 12.37 1.19
C ARG A 84 16.65 12.50 1.59
N ALA A 85 15.76 12.64 0.61
CA ALA A 85 14.32 12.62 0.85
C ALA A 85 13.83 11.18 0.97
N VAL A 86 13.04 10.90 1.99
CA VAL A 86 12.27 9.66 2.11
C VAL A 86 10.92 9.92 1.46
N ILE A 87 10.62 9.15 0.43
CA ILE A 87 9.39 9.26 -0.35
C ILE A 87 8.53 8.01 -0.22
N TYR A 88 7.26 8.18 -0.57
CA TYR A 88 6.27 7.11 -0.61
C TYR A 88 5.39 7.31 -1.85
N PRO A 89 5.68 6.60 -2.97
CA PRO A 89 4.86 6.73 -4.17
C PRO A 89 3.51 6.06 -4.00
N VAL A 90 2.44 6.70 -4.52
CA VAL A 90 1.07 6.17 -4.52
C VAL A 90 0.47 6.32 -5.92
N THR A 91 0.29 5.20 -6.60
CA THR A 91 -0.32 5.14 -7.92
C THR A 91 -0.98 3.78 -8.16
N ASP A 92 -2.01 3.76 -8.99
CA ASP A 92 -2.69 2.54 -9.44
C ASP A 92 -2.20 2.05 -10.81
N GLU A 93 -1.23 2.76 -11.41
CA GLU A 93 -0.67 2.44 -12.72
C GLU A 93 0.86 2.56 -12.68
N GLU A 94 1.55 1.73 -13.48
CA GLU A 94 2.99 1.91 -13.69
C GLU A 94 3.24 3.28 -14.34
N VAL A 95 4.13 4.06 -13.75
CA VAL A 95 4.37 5.42 -14.21
C VAL A 95 5.83 5.83 -14.05
N THR A 96 6.34 6.59 -15.03
CA THR A 96 7.61 7.30 -14.90
C THR A 96 7.32 8.75 -14.49
N VAL A 97 7.79 9.12 -13.32
CA VAL A 97 7.68 10.47 -12.76
C VAL A 97 8.87 11.30 -13.21
N ASN A 98 8.61 12.48 -13.77
CA ASN A 98 9.65 13.44 -14.10
C ASN A 98 9.82 14.41 -12.94
N LEU A 99 11.03 14.45 -12.39
CA LEU A 99 11.43 15.36 -11.31
C LEU A 99 12.19 16.54 -11.89
N SER A 100 11.73 17.75 -11.60
CA SER A 100 12.37 18.96 -12.10
C SER A 100 12.40 20.07 -11.04
N TYR A 101 13.50 20.80 -10.96
CA TYR A 101 13.56 21.99 -10.12
C TYR A 101 12.74 23.12 -10.74
N THR A 102 12.01 23.84 -9.91
CA THR A 102 11.24 25.01 -10.33
C THR A 102 12.05 26.31 -10.17
N THR A 103 11.51 27.42 -10.64
CA THR A 103 12.11 28.74 -10.47
C THR A 103 12.11 29.25 -9.02
N GLY A 104 11.37 28.57 -8.13
CA GLY A 104 11.39 28.86 -6.69
C GLY A 104 12.66 28.37 -5.98
N THR A 105 13.41 27.45 -6.60
CA THR A 105 14.68 26.95 -6.05
C THR A 105 15.71 28.08 -5.86
N SER A 106 16.37 28.12 -4.70
CA SER A 106 17.38 29.11 -4.32
C SER A 106 18.54 28.45 -3.59
N ILE A 107 19.76 28.89 -3.89
CA ILE A 107 20.99 28.47 -3.21
C ILE A 107 21.73 29.73 -2.79
N GLN A 108 22.15 29.83 -1.52
CA GLN A 108 22.75 31.01 -0.95
C GLN A 108 24.11 30.70 -0.30
N ASP A 109 25.02 31.64 -0.41
CA ASP A 109 26.29 31.58 0.30
C ASP A 109 26.14 31.80 1.83
N VAL A 110 27.24 31.79 2.57
CA VAL A 110 27.24 32.02 4.03
C VAL A 110 26.83 33.45 4.42
N GLY A 111 26.78 34.37 3.49
CA GLY A 111 26.26 35.72 3.65
C GLY A 111 24.80 35.86 3.27
N TYR A 112 24.13 34.77 2.94
CA TYR A 112 22.76 34.73 2.44
C TYR A 112 22.54 35.49 1.13
N VAL A 113 23.58 35.52 0.28
CA VAL A 113 23.47 36.07 -1.06
C VAL A 113 23.14 34.97 -2.04
N ASP A 114 22.10 35.18 -2.87
CA ASP A 114 21.71 34.23 -3.90
C ASP A 114 22.82 33.97 -4.91
N LEU A 115 23.07 32.71 -5.17
CA LEU A 115 24.02 32.25 -6.16
C LEU A 115 23.31 31.87 -7.46
N ASN A 116 24.00 32.06 -8.58
CA ASN A 116 23.53 31.49 -9.84
C ASN A 116 23.71 29.98 -9.79
N TRP A 117 22.69 29.27 -10.17
CA TRP A 117 22.66 27.80 -10.19
C TRP A 117 22.12 27.26 -11.51
N THR A 118 22.48 26.04 -11.82
CA THR A 118 21.88 25.21 -12.88
C THR A 118 21.54 23.87 -12.27
N ALA A 119 20.46 23.24 -12.73
CA ALA A 119 20.03 21.95 -12.23
C ALA A 119 19.67 21.01 -13.37
N GLU A 120 19.93 19.74 -13.14
CA GLU A 120 19.44 18.64 -13.95
C GLU A 120 18.29 17.97 -13.19
N GLY A 121 17.22 17.68 -13.92
CA GLY A 121 16.11 16.87 -13.42
C GLY A 121 16.50 15.40 -13.31
N ALA A 122 15.58 14.59 -12.84
CA ALA A 122 15.71 13.14 -12.76
C ALA A 122 14.42 12.47 -13.17
N THR A 123 14.45 11.16 -13.39
CA THR A 123 13.28 10.33 -13.58
C THR A 123 13.16 9.33 -12.43
N TYR A 124 11.92 9.03 -12.07
CA TYR A 124 11.64 8.06 -11.05
C TYR A 124 10.55 7.10 -11.53
N ASP A 125 10.89 5.81 -11.65
CA ASP A 125 9.95 4.81 -12.14
C ASP A 125 9.19 4.19 -10.96
N VAL A 126 7.86 4.25 -11.01
CA VAL A 126 6.98 3.63 -10.03
C VAL A 126 6.31 2.42 -10.68
N GLY A 127 6.70 1.24 -10.22
CA GLY A 127 6.06 -0.02 -10.57
C GLY A 127 4.87 -0.34 -9.67
N ILE A 128 4.06 -1.33 -10.07
CA ILE A 128 2.96 -1.84 -9.27
C ILE A 128 3.24 -3.27 -8.87
N GLU A 129 3.04 -3.57 -7.59
CA GLU A 129 3.02 -4.93 -7.07
C GLU A 129 1.67 -5.17 -6.42
N THR A 130 0.80 -5.89 -7.15
CA THR A 130 -0.58 -6.12 -6.69
C THR A 130 -0.63 -7.21 -5.63
N GLN A 131 -1.23 -6.89 -4.51
CA GLN A 131 -1.66 -7.84 -3.49
C GLN A 131 -3.08 -8.28 -3.79
N TYR A 132 -3.46 -9.46 -3.38
CA TYR A 132 -4.81 -9.97 -3.63
C TYR A 132 -5.49 -10.42 -2.35
N LEU A 133 -6.76 -10.05 -2.24
CA LEU A 133 -7.66 -10.54 -1.21
C LEU A 133 -8.81 -11.30 -1.88
N ASN A 134 -8.82 -12.61 -1.68
CA ASN A 134 -9.75 -13.50 -2.34
C ASN A 134 -10.74 -14.08 -1.32
N LEU A 135 -12.01 -14.06 -1.68
CA LEU A 135 -13.07 -14.68 -0.90
C LEU A 135 -13.56 -15.93 -1.61
N TYR A 136 -13.65 -17.00 -0.86
CA TYR A 136 -14.19 -18.27 -1.33
C TYR A 136 -15.36 -18.69 -0.42
N GLY A 137 -16.44 -19.12 -1.01
CA GLY A 137 -17.60 -19.67 -0.33
C GLY A 137 -18.43 -20.42 -1.35
N GLY A 138 -19.23 -21.38 -0.94
CA GLY A 138 -19.83 -22.30 -1.88
C GLY A 138 -21.34 -22.14 -2.02
N TYR A 139 -22.05 -22.67 -1.06
CA TYR A 139 -23.48 -22.75 -1.08
C TYR A 139 -24.05 -22.82 0.35
N GLY A 140 -25.35 -22.50 0.47
CA GLY A 140 -26.07 -22.60 1.73
C GLY A 140 -27.57 -22.54 1.52
N GLU A 141 -28.33 -23.12 2.44
CA GLU A 141 -29.80 -23.16 2.36
C GLU A 141 -30.38 -21.80 2.81
N SER A 142 -31.52 -21.44 2.22
CA SER A 142 -32.29 -20.26 2.63
C SER A 142 -32.63 -20.30 4.11
N GLY A 143 -32.31 -19.25 4.84
CA GLY A 143 -32.52 -19.16 6.29
C GLY A 143 -31.50 -19.90 7.13
N SER A 144 -30.40 -20.36 6.55
CA SER A 144 -29.30 -21.02 7.26
C SER A 144 -28.07 -20.14 7.37
N GLN A 145 -27.07 -20.61 8.13
CA GLN A 145 -25.76 -20.04 8.23
C GLN A 145 -24.76 -20.88 7.41
N THR A 146 -23.81 -20.23 6.74
CA THR A 146 -22.76 -20.89 6.00
C THR A 146 -21.43 -20.13 6.14
N ASN A 147 -20.33 -20.75 5.74
CA ASN A 147 -19.01 -20.19 5.86
C ASN A 147 -18.40 -19.90 4.48
N GLY A 148 -17.67 -18.79 4.40
CA GLY A 148 -16.70 -18.49 3.36
C GLY A 148 -15.31 -18.38 3.94
N SER A 149 -14.29 -18.51 3.11
CA SER A 149 -12.90 -18.40 3.52
C SER A 149 -12.22 -17.25 2.81
N VAL A 150 -11.44 -16.46 3.54
CA VAL A 150 -10.64 -15.35 3.03
C VAL A 150 -9.20 -15.80 2.89
N PHE A 151 -8.64 -15.57 1.71
CA PHE A 151 -7.24 -15.83 1.41
C PHE A 151 -6.55 -14.52 1.07
N VAL A 152 -5.34 -14.36 1.58
CA VAL A 152 -4.43 -13.27 1.23
C VAL A 152 -3.33 -13.83 0.37
N ASN A 153 -3.01 -13.13 -0.74
CA ASN A 153 -1.82 -13.37 -1.54
C ASN A 153 -1.02 -12.06 -1.53
N ASN A 154 0.05 -12.05 -0.76
CA ASN A 154 0.86 -10.86 -0.52
C ASN A 154 2.34 -11.16 -0.78
N THR A 155 3.02 -10.15 -1.29
CA THR A 155 4.47 -10.20 -1.57
C THR A 155 5.29 -9.55 -0.45
N GLN A 156 4.62 -8.76 0.40
CA GLN A 156 5.20 -8.06 1.53
C GLN A 156 4.45 -8.39 2.82
N PRO A 157 5.09 -8.27 4.00
CA PRO A 157 4.41 -8.48 5.28
C PRO A 157 3.21 -7.54 5.46
N VAL A 158 2.05 -8.10 5.84
CA VAL A 158 0.80 -7.36 6.07
C VAL A 158 0.56 -7.21 7.56
N TYR A 159 0.29 -5.97 8.01
CA TYR A 159 0.02 -5.63 9.40
C TYR A 159 -1.41 -5.17 9.66
N ALA A 160 -2.13 -4.76 8.61
CA ALA A 160 -3.54 -4.45 8.70
C ALA A 160 -4.28 -4.83 7.42
N ILE A 161 -5.56 -5.16 7.56
CA ILE A 161 -6.46 -5.55 6.47
C ILE A 161 -7.77 -4.83 6.67
N GLN A 162 -8.29 -4.20 5.62
CA GLN A 162 -9.66 -3.70 5.57
C GLN A 162 -10.29 -4.08 4.23
N PHE A 163 -11.54 -4.49 4.24
CA PHE A 163 -12.31 -4.73 3.03
C PHE A 163 -13.81 -4.73 3.32
N ASP A 164 -14.59 -4.47 2.28
CA ASP A 164 -16.04 -4.57 2.32
C ASP A 164 -16.48 -5.82 1.58
N ILE A 165 -17.44 -6.54 2.16
CA ILE A 165 -18.14 -7.63 1.51
C ILE A 165 -19.50 -7.09 1.08
N LEU A 166 -19.73 -7.05 -0.23
CA LEU A 166 -20.99 -6.64 -0.82
C LEU A 166 -21.64 -7.84 -1.48
N ALA A 167 -22.94 -8.01 -1.27
CA ALA A 167 -23.73 -9.09 -1.87
C ALA A 167 -24.78 -8.50 -2.82
N GLU A 168 -24.83 -8.99 -4.06
CA GLU A 168 -25.81 -8.58 -5.07
C GLU A 168 -26.54 -9.81 -5.64
N PRO A 169 -27.83 -9.95 -5.47
CA PRO A 169 -28.70 -9.12 -4.61
C PRO A 169 -28.39 -9.28 -3.10
N PRO A 170 -28.80 -8.35 -2.23
CA PRO A 170 -28.39 -8.29 -0.83
C PRO A 170 -29.15 -9.32 0.04
N PHE A 171 -28.93 -10.59 -0.18
CA PHE A 171 -29.58 -11.71 0.52
C PHE A 171 -28.69 -12.31 1.63
N ILE A 172 -27.50 -11.77 1.85
CA ILE A 172 -26.61 -12.16 2.93
C ILE A 172 -26.59 -11.05 3.96
N ASN A 173 -26.75 -11.40 5.21
CA ASN A 173 -26.73 -10.48 6.33
C ASN A 173 -25.75 -11.00 7.39
N GLY A 174 -24.88 -10.11 7.84
CA GLY A 174 -23.89 -10.40 8.87
C GLY A 174 -22.66 -11.14 8.35
N ALA A 175 -21.53 -10.82 8.93
CA ALA A 175 -20.28 -11.56 8.76
C ALA A 175 -19.54 -11.58 10.09
N GLU A 176 -19.12 -12.75 10.52
CA GLU A 176 -18.24 -12.94 11.66
C GLU A 176 -16.88 -13.39 11.17
N LEU A 177 -15.81 -12.70 11.61
CA LEU A 177 -14.46 -13.04 11.26
C LEU A 177 -13.86 -13.97 12.31
N ASN A 178 -13.51 -15.19 11.89
CA ASN A 178 -12.74 -16.12 12.69
C ASN A 178 -11.35 -16.28 12.11
N PHE A 179 -10.31 -16.02 12.91
CA PHE A 179 -8.94 -16.16 12.47
C PHE A 179 -8.56 -17.62 12.23
N SER A 180 -7.78 -17.86 11.18
CA SER A 180 -7.27 -19.18 10.85
C SER A 180 -6.27 -19.67 11.88
N GLU A 181 -6.33 -20.95 12.25
CA GLU A 181 -5.29 -21.61 13.06
C GLU A 181 -3.97 -21.77 12.30
N ILE A 182 -3.95 -21.64 10.96
CA ILE A 182 -2.76 -21.78 10.12
C ILE A 182 -1.85 -20.57 10.23
N LEU A 183 -2.43 -19.38 10.41
CA LEU A 183 -1.71 -18.14 10.65
C LEU A 183 -1.72 -17.91 12.16
N ASP A 184 -0.55 -17.91 12.79
CA ASP A 184 -0.42 -17.51 14.20
C ASP A 184 -0.68 -15.99 14.28
N LEU A 185 -1.95 -15.65 14.42
CA LEU A 185 -2.42 -14.27 14.50
C LEU A 185 -2.58 -13.81 15.95
N ASP A 186 -1.75 -14.34 16.85
CA ASP A 186 -1.68 -13.84 18.21
C ASP A 186 -1.38 -12.34 18.21
N GLY A 187 -2.17 -11.57 18.94
CA GLY A 187 -2.03 -10.10 18.97
C GLY A 187 -2.84 -9.34 17.91
N TRP A 188 -3.54 -10.01 17.02
CA TRP A 188 -4.46 -9.34 16.09
C TRP A 188 -5.79 -9.00 16.75
N SER A 189 -6.36 -7.86 16.36
CA SER A 189 -7.74 -7.47 16.67
C SER A 189 -8.52 -7.29 15.40
N TYR A 190 -9.83 -7.55 15.47
CA TYR A 190 -10.73 -7.32 14.35
C TYR A 190 -12.00 -6.62 14.79
N SER A 191 -12.65 -5.96 13.86
CA SER A 191 -13.98 -5.37 14.02
C SER A 191 -14.76 -5.51 12.72
N GLY A 192 -16.07 -5.64 12.87
CA GLY A 192 -17.00 -5.65 11.75
C GLY A 192 -18.02 -4.54 11.89
N THR A 193 -18.44 -3.96 10.76
CA THR A 193 -19.44 -2.90 10.70
C THR A 193 -20.46 -3.22 9.62
N ASP A 194 -21.74 -3.27 9.98
CA ASP A 194 -22.85 -3.39 9.03
C ASP A 194 -22.99 -2.09 8.23
N LEU A 195 -22.91 -2.19 6.90
CA LEU A 195 -23.08 -1.09 5.97
C LEU A 195 -24.51 -0.98 5.42
N GLY A 196 -25.40 -1.88 5.81
CA GLY A 196 -26.77 -1.98 5.31
C GLY A 196 -26.91 -2.65 3.94
N ILE A 197 -25.89 -2.58 3.09
CA ILE A 197 -25.80 -3.27 1.79
C ILE A 197 -24.65 -4.29 1.76
N GLY A 198 -23.91 -4.42 2.83
CA GLY A 198 -22.75 -5.27 2.98
C GLY A 198 -22.14 -5.11 4.37
N TYR A 199 -20.92 -5.59 4.52
CA TYR A 199 -20.25 -5.63 5.80
C TYR A 199 -18.78 -5.25 5.65
N ARG A 200 -18.31 -4.25 6.41
CA ARG A 200 -16.89 -3.86 6.47
C ARG A 200 -16.17 -4.65 7.54
N ILE A 201 -15.06 -5.24 7.17
CA ILE A 201 -14.17 -5.97 8.07
C ILE A 201 -12.85 -5.20 8.14
N THR A 202 -12.36 -5.00 9.37
CA THR A 202 -11.06 -4.42 9.65
C THR A 202 -10.34 -5.30 10.64
N ALA A 203 -9.11 -5.69 10.33
CA ALA A 203 -8.24 -6.47 11.21
C ALA A 203 -6.83 -5.87 11.22
N TYR A 204 -6.15 -5.88 12.37
CA TYR A 204 -4.80 -5.33 12.48
C TYR A 204 -4.00 -5.99 13.59
N ASP A 205 -2.68 -6.07 13.38
CA ASP A 205 -1.72 -6.52 14.39
C ASP A 205 -1.47 -5.40 15.41
N ASN A 206 -2.05 -5.53 16.60
CA ASN A 206 -1.89 -4.56 17.70
C ASN A 206 -0.45 -4.43 18.19
N THR A 207 0.35 -5.45 17.99
CA THR A 207 1.69 -5.54 18.53
C THR A 207 2.76 -5.13 17.55
N GLN A 208 2.41 -5.06 16.27
CA GLN A 208 3.33 -4.87 15.13
C GLN A 208 4.49 -5.89 15.12
N SER A 209 4.27 -7.07 15.67
CA SER A 209 5.30 -8.09 15.79
C SER A 209 4.92 -9.43 15.18
N ASN A 210 3.68 -9.54 14.68
CA ASN A 210 3.16 -10.79 14.12
C ASN A 210 2.43 -10.57 12.78
N PRO A 211 3.12 -10.02 11.75
CA PRO A 211 2.51 -9.76 10.46
C PRO A 211 2.15 -11.06 9.73
N ILE A 212 1.22 -10.97 8.78
CA ILE A 212 1.03 -12.02 7.79
C ILE A 212 2.26 -12.03 6.89
N ALA A 213 2.99 -13.14 6.91
CA ALA A 213 4.18 -13.31 6.09
C ALA A 213 3.84 -13.31 4.60
N PRO A 214 4.78 -12.89 3.71
CA PRO A 214 4.59 -12.97 2.27
C PRO A 214 4.23 -14.40 1.81
N GLY A 215 3.30 -14.50 0.88
CA GLY A 215 2.85 -15.76 0.29
C GLY A 215 1.33 -15.82 0.07
N ILE A 216 0.84 -17.01 -0.25
CA ILE A 216 -0.58 -17.28 -0.36
C ILE A 216 -0.99 -18.05 0.89
N GLY A 217 -1.95 -17.52 1.63
CA GLY A 217 -2.41 -18.15 2.87
C GLY A 217 -3.88 -17.92 3.16
N HIS A 218 -4.48 -18.88 3.85
CA HIS A 218 -5.81 -18.74 4.44
C HIS A 218 -5.69 -17.75 5.61
N PHE A 219 -6.44 -16.64 5.52
CA PHE A 219 -6.41 -15.59 6.54
C PHE A 219 -7.49 -15.82 7.60
N ALA A 220 -8.75 -16.04 7.18
CA ALA A 220 -9.87 -16.12 8.07
C ALA A 220 -11.05 -16.85 7.44
N ASP A 221 -11.96 -17.33 8.30
CA ASP A 221 -13.28 -17.76 7.88
C ASP A 221 -14.31 -16.69 8.20
N ILE A 222 -15.26 -16.52 7.29
CA ILE A 222 -16.38 -15.60 7.43
C ILE A 222 -17.65 -16.41 7.49
N THR A 223 -18.50 -16.12 8.48
CA THR A 223 -19.82 -16.72 8.59
C THR A 223 -20.88 -15.79 7.99
N TYR A 224 -21.68 -16.31 7.10
CA TYR A 224 -22.82 -15.61 6.49
C TYR A 224 -24.15 -16.13 7.02
N ASP A 225 -25.07 -15.23 7.33
CA ASP A 225 -26.47 -15.52 7.55
C ASP A 225 -27.26 -15.32 6.25
N ILE A 226 -27.79 -16.40 5.68
CA ILE A 226 -28.60 -16.35 4.47
C ILE A 226 -30.03 -16.04 4.88
N LEU A 227 -30.61 -14.97 4.33
CA LEU A 227 -31.98 -14.59 4.65
C LEU A 227 -32.97 -15.69 4.27
N SER A 228 -34.03 -15.86 5.07
CA SER A 228 -35.08 -16.83 4.79
C SER A 228 -35.98 -16.40 3.62
N GLY A 229 -36.49 -17.39 2.87
CA GLY A 229 -37.41 -17.15 1.76
C GLY A 229 -36.75 -16.87 0.41
N ILE A 230 -35.44 -17.01 0.33
CA ILE A 230 -34.71 -16.94 -0.95
C ILE A 230 -34.94 -18.25 -1.70
N PRO A 231 -35.31 -18.20 -3.00
CA PRO A 231 -35.52 -19.41 -3.80
C PRO A 231 -34.23 -20.22 -3.97
N ASP A 232 -34.35 -21.55 -3.94
CA ASP A 232 -33.23 -22.43 -4.32
C ASP A 232 -32.78 -22.16 -5.77
N GLY A 233 -31.48 -22.20 -6.00
CA GLY A 233 -30.89 -21.89 -7.28
C GLY A 233 -30.58 -20.40 -7.49
N THR A 234 -30.89 -19.53 -6.51
CA THR A 234 -30.49 -18.13 -6.57
C THR A 234 -28.95 -18.04 -6.49
N ILE A 235 -28.38 -17.24 -7.39
CA ILE A 235 -26.95 -16.91 -7.37
C ILE A 235 -26.81 -15.53 -6.73
N ILE A 236 -25.95 -15.43 -5.76
CA ILE A 236 -25.57 -14.18 -5.10
C ILE A 236 -24.13 -13.90 -5.47
N ASP A 237 -23.88 -12.79 -6.14
CA ASP A 237 -22.53 -12.34 -6.41
C ASP A 237 -21.99 -11.58 -5.19
N ILE A 238 -20.89 -12.10 -4.65
CA ILE A 238 -20.21 -11.51 -3.52
C ILE A 238 -18.97 -10.83 -4.06
N THR A 239 -18.81 -9.55 -3.75
CA THR A 239 -17.66 -8.75 -4.16
C THR A 239 -16.89 -8.32 -2.92
N VAL A 240 -15.56 -8.51 -2.97
CA VAL A 240 -14.63 -7.84 -2.06
C VAL A 240 -14.37 -6.45 -2.64
N SER A 241 -14.89 -5.44 -1.98
CA SER A 241 -14.78 -4.04 -2.41
C SER A 241 -13.85 -3.27 -1.49
N GLU A 242 -13.19 -2.27 -2.04
CA GLU A 242 -12.24 -1.39 -1.30
C GLU A 242 -11.23 -2.18 -0.44
N PRO A 243 -10.59 -3.23 -0.98
CA PRO A 243 -9.63 -4.00 -0.21
C PRO A 243 -8.38 -3.16 0.04
N VAL A 244 -7.92 -3.15 1.28
CA VAL A 244 -6.68 -2.49 1.70
C VAL A 244 -5.88 -3.46 2.53
N LEU A 245 -4.66 -3.76 2.09
CA LEU A 245 -3.62 -4.37 2.91
C LEU A 245 -2.61 -3.28 3.26
N ALA A 246 -2.14 -3.24 4.49
CA ALA A 246 -1.20 -2.21 4.93
C ALA A 246 0.09 -2.81 5.52
N ASP A 247 1.19 -2.09 5.31
CA ASP A 247 2.52 -2.40 5.82
C ASP A 247 2.69 -2.07 7.31
N VAL A 248 3.92 -2.21 7.85
CA VAL A 248 4.28 -1.90 9.25
C VAL A 248 4.08 -0.42 9.61
N ASN A 249 4.09 0.48 8.63
CA ASN A 249 3.91 1.92 8.82
C ASN A 249 2.44 2.34 8.67
N ASN A 250 1.52 1.37 8.49
CA ASN A 250 0.12 1.56 8.14
C ASN A 250 -0.10 2.25 6.78
N LEU A 251 0.87 2.09 5.85
CA LEU A 251 0.75 2.59 4.50
C LEU A 251 0.05 1.55 3.62
N PRO A 252 -0.97 1.96 2.83
CA PRO A 252 -1.71 1.02 1.99
C PRO A 252 -0.86 0.50 0.84
N MET A 253 -0.94 -0.80 0.59
CA MET A 253 -0.38 -1.47 -0.58
C MET A 253 -1.44 -1.57 -1.67
N HIS A 254 -1.04 -1.56 -2.94
CA HIS A 254 -1.98 -1.78 -4.04
C HIS A 254 -2.62 -3.17 -3.90
N THR A 255 -3.95 -3.20 -3.75
CA THR A 255 -4.68 -4.42 -3.39
C THR A 255 -5.91 -4.58 -4.27
N GLU A 256 -6.09 -5.78 -4.83
CA GLU A 256 -7.28 -6.15 -5.58
C GLU A 256 -8.09 -7.22 -4.84
N GLY A 257 -9.41 -7.12 -4.93
CA GLY A 257 -10.35 -8.11 -4.44
C GLY A 257 -10.95 -8.93 -5.58
N SER A 258 -11.10 -10.24 -5.39
CA SER A 258 -11.78 -11.07 -6.38
C SER A 258 -13.28 -11.21 -6.09
N PRO A 259 -14.14 -11.13 -7.14
CA PRO A 259 -15.55 -11.46 -6.99
C PRO A 259 -15.72 -12.97 -6.81
N HIS A 260 -16.78 -13.37 -6.10
CA HIS A 260 -17.14 -14.75 -5.87
C HIS A 260 -18.67 -14.94 -6.00
N SER A 261 -19.11 -16.06 -6.56
CA SER A 261 -20.52 -16.40 -6.65
C SER A 261 -20.90 -17.44 -5.61
N PHE A 262 -21.96 -17.16 -4.88
CA PHE A 262 -22.55 -18.01 -3.84
C PHE A 262 -23.91 -18.56 -4.32
N TYR A 263 -24.20 -19.84 -4.06
CA TYR A 263 -25.43 -20.48 -4.48
C TYR A 263 -26.35 -20.74 -3.28
N VAL A 264 -27.60 -20.29 -3.38
CA VAL A 264 -28.63 -20.63 -2.39
C VAL A 264 -29.24 -21.99 -2.73
N GLY A 265 -29.29 -22.89 -1.75
CA GLY A 265 -29.76 -24.26 -1.92
C GLY A 265 -28.61 -25.25 -2.09
N GLN A 266 -28.95 -26.45 -2.57
CA GLN A 266 -27.99 -27.52 -2.81
C GLN A 266 -27.19 -27.22 -4.08
N PRO A 267 -25.87 -27.51 -4.12
CA PRO A 267 -25.07 -27.36 -5.34
C PRO A 267 -25.69 -28.24 -6.45
N PRO A 268 -25.62 -27.78 -7.72
CA PRO A 268 -26.13 -28.59 -8.84
C PRO A 268 -25.43 -29.95 -8.84
N VAL A 269 -26.27 -31.01 -8.89
CA VAL A 269 -25.78 -32.41 -8.87
C VAL A 269 -24.90 -32.65 -10.09
N GLY A 270 -23.59 -32.76 -9.90
CA GLY A 270 -22.64 -33.03 -10.98
C GLY A 270 -21.30 -32.28 -10.90
N CYS A 271 -21.16 -31.30 -9.99
CA CYS A 271 -19.87 -30.67 -9.69
C CYS A 271 -19.54 -30.86 -8.21
N THR A 272 -19.08 -32.04 -7.82
CA THR A 272 -18.32 -32.17 -6.58
C THR A 272 -16.91 -31.60 -6.89
N ILE A 273 -16.65 -30.35 -6.52
CA ILE A 273 -15.31 -29.90 -6.28
C ILE A 273 -14.93 -30.55 -4.95
N GLU A 274 -14.31 -31.71 -5.00
CA GLU A 274 -13.62 -32.21 -3.82
C GLU A 274 -12.58 -31.17 -3.41
N ASN A 275 -12.55 -30.87 -2.11
CA ASN A 275 -11.52 -29.98 -1.54
C ASN A 275 -10.17 -30.41 -2.05
N VAL A 276 -9.60 -29.64 -2.99
CA VAL A 276 -8.23 -29.82 -3.42
C VAL A 276 -7.35 -29.22 -2.33
N SER A 277 -7.16 -29.98 -1.25
CA SER A 277 -6.09 -29.72 -0.29
C SER A 277 -4.78 -30.16 -0.92
N GLY A 278 -4.24 -29.32 -1.82
CA GLY A 278 -2.93 -29.51 -2.41
C GLY A 278 -2.11 -28.26 -2.19
N GLN A 279 -1.01 -28.36 -1.45
CA GLN A 279 0.02 -27.34 -1.54
C GLN A 279 0.48 -27.28 -3.00
N LEU A 280 0.26 -26.14 -3.65
CA LEU A 280 0.92 -25.84 -4.91
C LEU A 280 2.41 -25.61 -4.59
N GLU A 281 3.25 -26.57 -4.96
CA GLU A 281 4.69 -26.35 -4.99
C GLU A 281 4.99 -25.23 -6.00
N PRO A 282 5.86 -24.27 -5.68
CA PRO A 282 6.23 -23.22 -6.61
C PRO A 282 6.85 -23.83 -7.89
N GLY A 283 6.18 -23.65 -9.03
CA GLY A 283 6.65 -24.11 -10.34
C GLY A 283 5.97 -25.37 -10.90
N GLY A 284 4.99 -25.94 -10.23
CA GLY A 284 4.23 -27.08 -10.74
C GLY A 284 3.05 -26.64 -11.63
N ALA A 285 3.09 -26.97 -12.92
CA ALA A 285 1.92 -26.88 -13.79
C ALA A 285 0.93 -27.98 -13.39
N GLY A 286 -0.16 -27.60 -12.73
CA GLY A 286 -1.27 -28.49 -12.45
C GLY A 286 -2.06 -28.78 -13.73
N THR A 287 -2.13 -30.02 -14.15
CA THR A 287 -3.14 -30.49 -15.11
C THR A 287 -4.41 -30.82 -14.33
N PHE A 288 -5.51 -30.16 -14.67
CA PHE A 288 -6.85 -30.47 -14.21
C PHE A 288 -7.38 -31.72 -14.92
#